data_28fa06535183ea1c09d542cf81b4b448
#
_entry.id   28fa06535183ea1c09d542cf81b4b448
#
_cell.length_a   1.000
_cell.length_b   1.000
_cell.length_c   1.000
_cell.angle_alpha   90.00
_cell.angle_beta   90.00
_cell.angle_gamma   90.00
#
_symmetry.space_group_name_H-M   'P 1'
#
loop_
_entity.id
_entity.type
_entity.pdbx_description
1 polymer ?
#
loop_
_entity_poly.entity_id
_entity_poly.type
_entity_poly.pdbx_seq_one_letter_code
_entity_poly.pdbx_strand_id
1 'polypeptide(L)'
;MTKNLTKGSPMRLILSFGIPVLFGYLFQQLYNVVDTAIVGKTLGGAALAAVGATGSINFLVVGFCAGVCGGFAIPVAQHFGAENHQELRRCTASGVWLCLIIGAALTAATVLLCDVILTAMNTPADIYQRSYSYIVTIFAGLPAFFLYNFCAGILRSLGDSRTPVIWLIVSSLVNIALDVLFILTFHLDVFGAALATVLAQALAGAGCLVRMVRGYPILRTEAEDWRWDRRRMGELCLMGLPMGLQYSITAVGSVMIQTAVNGLGTVYVTSVTAATKVSMFLCCPFDAMGSTMATYGGQNVGAGRWERLHQGLRSCVSLGAAYSALSLGALLVLADPLIMLFLDAGSASLLPLARQYLFVNALFYFPLALVNIVRFMIQGMGFSPLATLAGVLEMAARAGLAFLVPAFGFTAACFASPAAWIMADLFLLPAYFFCYRKLTCPDRPLFPRKKTMGENCSCDHSA
;
A
#
# COMPACT_ATOMS: atom_id res chain seq x y z
N MET A 1 -20.14 -8.97 -8.70
CA MET A 1 -20.01 -10.45 -8.81
C MET A 1 -18.75 -10.87 -8.08
N THR A 2 -18.85 -11.79 -7.12
CA THR A 2 -17.68 -12.38 -6.44
C THR A 2 -16.85 -13.17 -7.45
N LYS A 3 -15.53 -12.94 -7.48
CA LYS A 3 -14.61 -13.76 -8.28
C LYS A 3 -13.90 -14.74 -7.36
N ASN A 4 -14.14 -16.02 -7.57
CA ASN A 4 -13.40 -17.08 -6.90
C ASN A 4 -12.05 -17.27 -7.61
N LEU A 5 -10.95 -16.86 -6.96
CA LEU A 5 -9.58 -16.97 -7.50
C LEU A 5 -8.99 -18.38 -7.35
N THR A 6 -9.76 -19.32 -6.80
CA THR A 6 -9.32 -20.71 -6.61
C THR A 6 -9.60 -21.60 -7.84
N LYS A 7 -10.40 -21.15 -8.82
CA LYS A 7 -10.80 -21.94 -10.00
C LYS A 7 -10.45 -21.21 -11.30
N GLY A 8 -9.84 -21.91 -12.26
CA GLY A 8 -9.47 -21.36 -13.57
C GLY A 8 -7.97 -21.08 -13.71
N SER A 9 -7.54 -20.50 -14.84
CA SER A 9 -6.14 -20.19 -15.13
C SER A 9 -5.62 -19.09 -14.19
N PRO A 10 -4.53 -19.31 -13.44
CA PRO A 10 -3.94 -18.31 -12.53
C PRO A 10 -3.63 -16.98 -13.23
N MET A 11 -2.99 -17.02 -14.39
CA MET A 11 -2.63 -15.83 -15.16
C MET A 11 -3.85 -14.96 -15.49
N ARG A 12 -4.94 -15.58 -16.01
CA ARG A 12 -6.16 -14.86 -16.36
C ARG A 12 -6.85 -14.27 -15.12
N LEU A 13 -6.83 -15.00 -14.00
CA LEU A 13 -7.42 -14.53 -12.75
C LEU A 13 -6.65 -13.35 -12.17
N ILE A 14 -5.32 -13.44 -12.14
CA ILE A 14 -4.43 -12.37 -11.67
C ILE A 14 -4.62 -11.11 -12.51
N LEU A 15 -4.60 -11.21 -13.83
CA LEU A 15 -4.82 -10.07 -14.72
C LEU A 15 -6.22 -9.47 -14.54
N SER A 16 -7.27 -10.31 -14.51
CA SER A 16 -8.65 -9.83 -14.43
C SER A 16 -9.01 -9.20 -13.08
N PHE A 17 -8.26 -9.52 -12.03
CA PHE A 17 -8.38 -8.91 -10.71
C PHE A 17 -7.43 -7.72 -10.56
N GLY A 18 -6.19 -7.85 -11.03
CA GLY A 18 -5.13 -6.86 -10.87
C GLY A 18 -5.32 -5.62 -11.74
N ILE A 19 -5.86 -5.75 -12.96
CA ILE A 19 -6.09 -4.59 -13.85
C ILE A 19 -6.98 -3.53 -13.21
N PRO A 20 -8.17 -3.83 -12.65
CA PRO A 20 -8.93 -2.83 -11.90
C PRO A 20 -8.14 -2.23 -10.73
N VAL A 21 -7.41 -3.04 -9.95
CA VAL A 21 -6.59 -2.54 -8.84
C VAL A 21 -5.51 -1.57 -9.33
N LEU A 22 -4.85 -1.88 -10.45
CA LEU A 22 -3.89 -0.99 -11.09
C LEU A 22 -4.51 0.37 -11.46
N PHE A 23 -5.68 0.36 -12.07
CA PHE A 23 -6.39 1.60 -12.35
C PHE A 23 -6.69 2.39 -11.08
N GLY A 24 -7.04 1.72 -9.97
CA GLY A 24 -7.22 2.36 -8.68
C GLY A 24 -5.96 3.10 -8.21
N TYR A 25 -4.79 2.45 -8.25
CA TYR A 25 -3.52 3.10 -7.89
C TYR A 25 -3.14 4.24 -8.85
N LEU A 26 -3.32 4.07 -10.15
CA LEU A 26 -3.05 5.14 -11.12
C LEU A 26 -3.94 6.37 -10.89
N PHE A 27 -5.24 6.16 -10.67
CA PHE A 27 -6.16 7.25 -10.35
C PHE A 27 -5.82 7.92 -9.01
N GLN A 28 -5.38 7.17 -8.03
CA GLN A 28 -4.92 7.72 -6.76
C GLN A 28 -3.67 8.61 -6.94
N GLN A 29 -2.71 8.20 -7.75
CA GLN A 29 -1.53 9.03 -8.05
C GLN A 29 -1.90 10.27 -8.84
N LEU A 30 -2.77 10.14 -9.85
CA LEU A 30 -3.26 11.27 -10.62
C LEU A 30 -3.98 12.28 -9.72
N TYR A 31 -4.86 11.79 -8.85
CA TYR A 31 -5.55 12.61 -7.87
C TYR A 31 -4.57 13.39 -6.97
N ASN A 32 -3.56 12.73 -6.41
CA ASN A 32 -2.56 13.37 -5.56
C ASN A 32 -1.81 14.51 -6.29
N VAL A 33 -1.53 14.33 -7.58
CA VAL A 33 -0.90 15.37 -8.41
C VAL A 33 -1.85 16.55 -8.65
N VAL A 34 -3.12 16.28 -8.95
CA VAL A 34 -4.15 17.31 -9.18
C VAL A 34 -4.41 18.12 -7.92
N ASP A 35 -4.60 17.47 -6.77
CA ASP A 35 -4.79 18.11 -5.47
C ASP A 35 -3.61 19.04 -5.13
N THR A 36 -2.39 18.54 -5.25
CA THR A 36 -1.17 19.36 -5.04
C THR A 36 -1.12 20.55 -6.01
N ALA A 37 -1.52 20.37 -7.26
CA ALA A 37 -1.55 21.44 -8.24
C ALA A 37 -2.63 22.49 -7.94
N ILE A 38 -3.81 22.08 -7.46
CA ILE A 38 -4.87 23.00 -7.02
C ILE A 38 -4.36 23.84 -5.86
N VAL A 39 -3.85 23.22 -4.80
CA VAL A 39 -3.31 23.94 -3.63
C VAL A 39 -2.22 24.93 -4.05
N GLY A 40 -1.25 24.48 -4.87
CA GLY A 40 -0.14 25.33 -5.30
C GLY A 40 -0.57 26.53 -6.15
N LYS A 41 -1.51 26.33 -7.09
CA LYS A 41 -1.96 27.39 -7.99
C LYS A 41 -2.93 28.37 -7.33
N THR A 42 -3.75 27.91 -6.37
CA THR A 42 -4.81 28.74 -5.76
C THR A 42 -4.35 29.43 -4.48
N LEU A 43 -3.57 28.75 -3.63
CA LEU A 43 -3.13 29.24 -2.32
C LEU A 43 -1.67 29.70 -2.31
N GLY A 44 -0.91 29.40 -3.37
CA GLY A 44 0.47 29.82 -3.54
C GLY A 44 1.51 28.91 -2.86
N GLY A 45 2.78 29.33 -2.99
CA GLY A 45 3.92 28.48 -2.58
C GLY A 45 3.99 28.18 -1.08
N ALA A 46 3.59 29.10 -0.21
CA ALA A 46 3.60 28.87 1.23
C ALA A 46 2.60 27.78 1.68
N ALA A 47 1.42 27.75 1.07
CA ALA A 47 0.42 26.69 1.32
C ALA A 47 0.91 25.34 0.79
N LEU A 48 1.51 25.32 -0.41
CA LEU A 48 2.12 24.12 -0.98
C LEU A 48 3.26 23.59 -0.10
N ALA A 49 4.12 24.48 0.42
CA ALA A 49 5.17 24.12 1.36
C ALA A 49 4.61 23.55 2.67
N ALA A 50 3.52 24.10 3.19
CA ALA A 50 2.85 23.62 4.40
C ALA A 50 2.30 22.19 4.23
N VAL A 51 1.60 21.92 3.12
CA VAL A 51 1.10 20.57 2.79
C VAL A 51 2.28 19.61 2.54
N GLY A 52 3.29 20.05 1.80
CA GLY A 52 4.49 19.25 1.52
C GLY A 52 5.27 18.85 2.77
N ALA A 53 5.43 19.76 3.73
CA ALA A 53 6.12 19.50 5.00
C ALA A 53 5.44 18.38 5.81
N THR A 54 4.12 18.23 5.71
CA THR A 54 3.38 17.17 6.41
C THR A 54 3.33 15.83 5.66
N GLY A 55 3.83 15.78 4.42
CA GLY A 55 3.69 14.62 3.53
C GLY A 55 4.24 13.31 4.12
N SER A 56 5.40 13.33 4.75
CA SER A 56 6.03 12.14 5.33
C SER A 56 5.22 11.56 6.49
N ILE A 57 4.74 12.40 7.40
CA ILE A 57 3.94 11.93 8.54
C ILE A 57 2.54 11.49 8.09
N ASN A 58 1.95 12.18 7.12
CA ASN A 58 0.70 11.75 6.49
C ASN A 58 0.85 10.34 5.88
N PHE A 59 1.90 10.10 5.09
CA PHE A 59 2.18 8.78 4.52
C PHE A 59 2.38 7.70 5.59
N LEU A 60 3.09 8.04 6.67
CA LEU A 60 3.31 7.12 7.80
C LEU A 60 1.99 6.72 8.46
N VAL A 61 1.13 7.68 8.79
CA VAL A 61 -0.11 7.43 9.55
C VAL A 61 -1.19 6.82 8.65
N VAL A 62 -1.44 7.39 7.47
CA VAL A 62 -2.47 6.88 6.54
C VAL A 62 -2.02 5.54 5.94
N GLY A 63 -0.72 5.37 5.65
CA GLY A 63 -0.16 4.09 5.23
C GLY A 63 -0.31 3.01 6.30
N PHE A 64 -0.10 3.34 7.58
CA PHE A 64 -0.38 2.43 8.69
C PHE A 64 -1.84 1.97 8.70
N CYS A 65 -2.80 2.90 8.55
CA CYS A 65 -4.23 2.56 8.46
C CYS A 65 -4.52 1.60 7.31
N ALA A 66 -3.99 1.89 6.13
CA ALA A 66 -4.18 1.06 4.94
C ALA A 66 -3.59 -0.35 5.13
N GLY A 67 -2.40 -0.43 5.72
CA GLY A 67 -1.72 -1.70 6.03
C GLY A 67 -2.50 -2.55 7.04
N VAL A 68 -2.95 -1.95 8.15
CA VAL A 68 -3.76 -2.64 9.17
C VAL A 68 -5.04 -3.20 8.56
N CYS A 69 -5.78 -2.39 7.81
CA CYS A 69 -7.01 -2.83 7.13
C CYS A 69 -6.74 -3.92 6.08
N GLY A 70 -5.62 -3.80 5.34
CA GLY A 70 -5.16 -4.82 4.39
C GLY A 70 -4.89 -6.17 5.08
N GLY A 71 -4.26 -6.14 6.26
CA GLY A 71 -4.00 -7.33 7.05
C GLY A 71 -5.27 -7.98 7.60
N PHE A 72 -6.26 -7.19 8.04
CA PHE A 72 -7.56 -7.71 8.48
C PHE A 72 -8.33 -8.40 7.34
N ALA A 73 -8.09 -8.01 6.11
CA ALA A 73 -8.69 -8.60 4.92
C ALA A 73 -8.17 -10.02 4.59
N ILE A 74 -6.96 -10.39 5.07
CA ILE A 74 -6.34 -11.70 4.76
C ILE A 74 -7.12 -12.87 5.34
N PRO A 75 -7.45 -12.94 6.65
CA PRO A 75 -8.26 -14.02 7.19
C PRO A 75 -9.63 -14.11 6.52
N VAL A 76 -10.24 -12.98 6.14
CA VAL A 76 -11.52 -12.97 5.40
C VAL A 76 -11.35 -13.62 4.03
N ALA A 77 -10.25 -13.35 3.29
CA ALA A 77 -9.95 -14.01 2.03
C ALA A 77 -9.72 -15.52 2.20
N GLN A 78 -9.06 -15.93 3.29
CA GLN A 78 -8.84 -17.33 3.62
C GLN A 78 -10.16 -18.05 3.92
N HIS A 79 -11.02 -17.47 4.76
CA HIS A 79 -12.34 -18.06 5.07
C HIS A 79 -13.27 -18.07 3.85
N PHE A 80 -13.17 -17.07 2.97
CA PHE A 80 -13.88 -17.07 1.70
C PHE A 80 -13.42 -18.23 0.80
N GLY A 81 -12.11 -18.46 0.69
CA GLY A 81 -11.54 -19.59 -0.04
C GLY A 81 -11.93 -20.95 0.55
N ALA A 82 -12.04 -21.04 1.88
CA ALA A 82 -12.47 -22.23 2.61
C ALA A 82 -13.99 -22.46 2.53
N GLU A 83 -14.77 -21.58 1.90
CA GLU A 83 -16.23 -21.59 1.88
C GLU A 83 -16.86 -21.60 3.31
N ASN A 84 -16.12 -21.08 4.31
CA ASN A 84 -16.56 -20.97 5.69
C ASN A 84 -17.18 -19.60 5.96
N HIS A 85 -18.45 -19.46 5.59
CA HIS A 85 -19.17 -18.19 5.64
C HIS A 85 -19.41 -17.68 7.06
N GLN A 86 -19.52 -18.56 8.05
CA GLN A 86 -19.71 -18.18 9.44
C GLN A 86 -18.46 -17.50 10.01
N GLU A 87 -17.29 -18.13 9.85
CA GLU A 87 -16.03 -17.52 10.31
C GLU A 87 -15.68 -16.26 9.51
N LEU A 88 -16.03 -16.21 8.22
CA LEU A 88 -15.89 -15.00 7.40
C LEU A 88 -16.68 -13.83 8.00
N ARG A 89 -17.96 -14.02 8.39
CA ARG A 89 -18.77 -12.97 9.02
C ARG A 89 -18.20 -12.55 10.37
N ARG A 90 -17.81 -13.51 11.20
CA ARG A 90 -17.21 -13.26 12.52
C ARG A 90 -15.88 -12.52 12.41
N CYS A 91 -15.01 -12.87 11.46
CA CYS A 91 -13.77 -12.12 11.18
C CYS A 91 -14.07 -10.70 10.72
N THR A 92 -15.09 -10.52 9.85
CA THR A 92 -15.50 -9.18 9.41
C THR A 92 -16.01 -8.33 10.57
N ALA A 93 -16.89 -8.87 11.43
CA ALA A 93 -17.41 -8.17 12.61
C ALA A 93 -16.29 -7.81 13.61
N SER A 94 -15.37 -8.76 13.90
CA SER A 94 -14.20 -8.51 14.75
C SER A 94 -13.27 -7.45 14.15
N GLY A 95 -13.12 -7.42 12.82
CA GLY A 95 -12.37 -6.39 12.10
C GLY A 95 -13.00 -5.00 12.26
N VAL A 96 -14.34 -4.88 12.25
CA VAL A 96 -15.03 -3.60 12.53
C VAL A 96 -14.69 -3.12 13.94
N TRP A 97 -14.78 -3.98 14.95
CA TRP A 97 -14.40 -3.62 16.33
C TRP A 97 -12.96 -3.13 16.42
N LEU A 98 -12.02 -3.81 15.78
CA LEU A 98 -10.61 -3.42 15.78
C LEU A 98 -10.39 -2.11 15.03
N CYS A 99 -11.05 -1.89 13.90
CA CYS A 99 -10.99 -0.61 13.18
C CYS A 99 -11.50 0.56 14.03
N LEU A 100 -12.58 0.35 14.79
CA LEU A 100 -13.10 1.38 15.70
C LEU A 100 -12.11 1.68 16.83
N ILE A 101 -11.56 0.64 17.48
CA ILE A 101 -10.63 0.81 18.62
C ILE A 101 -9.31 1.42 18.15
N ILE A 102 -8.67 0.82 17.15
CA ILE A 102 -7.37 1.29 16.64
C ILE A 102 -7.53 2.65 15.96
N GLY A 103 -8.62 2.84 15.21
CA GLY A 103 -8.93 4.11 14.56
C GLY A 103 -9.13 5.23 15.59
N ALA A 104 -9.92 5.00 16.65
CA ALA A 104 -10.13 5.99 17.71
C ALA A 104 -8.83 6.26 18.47
N ALA A 105 -8.07 5.23 18.84
CA ALA A 105 -6.81 5.38 19.55
C ALA A 105 -5.77 6.16 18.71
N LEU A 106 -5.63 5.82 17.41
CA LEU A 106 -4.70 6.48 16.52
C LEU A 106 -5.13 7.93 16.24
N THR A 107 -6.42 8.19 16.03
CA THR A 107 -6.95 9.54 15.86
C THR A 107 -6.66 10.38 17.10
N ALA A 108 -7.00 9.89 18.30
CA ALA A 108 -6.74 10.60 19.54
C ALA A 108 -5.23 10.87 19.74
N ALA A 109 -4.39 9.86 19.55
CA ALA A 109 -2.94 10.01 19.68
C ALA A 109 -2.37 11.04 18.71
N THR A 110 -2.73 10.97 17.42
CA THR A 110 -2.18 11.86 16.40
C THR A 110 -2.70 13.29 16.53
N VAL A 111 -3.96 13.50 16.89
CA VAL A 111 -4.53 14.84 17.12
C VAL A 111 -3.92 15.47 18.37
N LEU A 112 -3.84 14.73 19.48
CA LEU A 112 -3.28 15.25 20.74
C LEU A 112 -1.77 15.53 20.65
N LEU A 113 -1.03 14.73 19.87
CA LEU A 113 0.41 14.88 19.71
C LEU A 113 0.80 15.70 18.47
N CYS A 114 -0.16 16.33 17.79
CA CYS A 114 0.08 17.03 16.54
C CYS A 114 1.16 18.12 16.66
N ASP A 115 1.09 18.95 17.71
CA ASP A 115 2.10 19.98 17.99
C ASP A 115 3.49 19.39 18.25
N VAL A 116 3.56 18.31 19.03
CA VAL A 116 4.81 17.63 19.33
C VAL A 116 5.43 17.06 18.06
N ILE A 117 4.61 16.46 17.19
CA ILE A 117 5.05 15.89 15.91
C ILE A 117 5.62 16.98 15.00
N LEU A 118 4.91 18.09 14.79
CA LEU A 118 5.35 19.19 13.91
C LEU A 118 6.61 19.88 14.45
N THR A 119 6.71 20.02 15.77
CA THR A 119 7.91 20.55 16.43
C THR A 119 9.10 19.62 16.25
N ALA A 120 8.92 18.32 16.45
CA ALA A 120 9.96 17.32 16.23
C ALA A 120 10.41 17.23 14.77
N MET A 121 9.54 17.58 13.82
CA MET A 121 9.87 17.68 12.39
C MET A 121 10.57 18.99 12.02
N ASN A 122 10.83 19.89 12.99
CA ASN A 122 11.40 21.22 12.76
C ASN A 122 10.63 22.00 11.69
N THR A 123 9.29 21.97 11.73
CA THR A 123 8.46 22.71 10.77
C THR A 123 8.71 24.22 10.89
N PRO A 124 9.06 24.92 9.79
CA PRO A 124 9.31 26.38 9.82
C PRO A 124 8.13 27.17 10.37
N ALA A 125 8.43 28.23 11.14
CA ALA A 125 7.41 29.00 11.86
C ALA A 125 6.41 29.73 10.92
N ASP A 126 6.88 30.12 9.74
CA ASP A 126 6.08 30.82 8.70
C ASP A 126 4.98 29.94 8.09
N ILE A 127 5.19 28.62 8.04
CA ILE A 127 4.18 27.68 7.51
C ILE A 127 3.54 26.83 8.62
N TYR A 128 3.97 26.97 9.88
CA TYR A 128 3.56 26.07 10.98
C TYR A 128 2.04 26.01 11.16
N GLN A 129 1.38 27.15 11.23
CA GLN A 129 -0.07 27.21 11.46
C GLN A 129 -0.88 26.56 10.34
N ARG A 130 -0.42 26.71 9.08
CA ARG A 130 -1.04 26.05 7.93
C ARG A 130 -0.78 24.54 7.96
N SER A 131 0.45 24.12 8.24
CA SER A 131 0.81 22.69 8.39
C SER A 131 -0.01 22.03 9.49
N TYR A 132 -0.16 22.69 10.63
CA TYR A 132 -0.98 22.21 11.74
C TYR A 132 -2.45 22.06 11.33
N SER A 133 -3.04 23.12 10.77
CA SER A 133 -4.44 23.10 10.34
C SER A 133 -4.74 22.00 9.31
N TYR A 134 -3.83 21.78 8.35
CA TYR A 134 -3.94 20.72 7.36
C TYR A 134 -3.88 19.34 8.00
N ILE A 135 -2.78 19.05 8.73
CA ILE A 135 -2.52 17.69 9.19
C ILE A 135 -3.43 17.26 10.33
N VAL A 136 -3.81 18.17 11.24
CA VAL A 136 -4.77 17.85 12.31
C VAL A 136 -6.15 17.50 11.74
N THR A 137 -6.55 18.14 10.66
CA THR A 137 -7.81 17.84 9.96
C THR A 137 -7.75 16.43 9.32
N ILE A 138 -6.65 16.09 8.68
CA ILE A 138 -6.41 14.72 8.15
C ILE A 138 -6.46 13.71 9.29
N PHE A 139 -5.79 13.98 10.42
CA PHE A 139 -5.77 13.08 11.59
C PHE A 139 -7.16 12.92 12.22
N ALA A 140 -7.92 13.98 12.35
CA ALA A 140 -9.32 13.91 12.79
C ALA A 140 -10.19 13.08 11.82
N GLY A 141 -9.83 13.06 10.54
CA GLY A 141 -10.48 12.29 9.48
C GLY A 141 -10.07 10.83 9.38
N LEU A 142 -9.13 10.32 10.19
CA LEU A 142 -8.66 8.92 10.11
C LEU A 142 -9.77 7.87 10.16
N PRO A 143 -10.89 8.06 10.89
CA PRO A 143 -12.01 7.12 10.83
C PRO A 143 -12.57 6.93 9.42
N ALA A 144 -12.57 7.98 8.57
CA ALA A 144 -12.99 7.85 7.17
C ALA A 144 -12.00 7.01 6.33
N PHE A 145 -10.69 7.18 6.57
CA PHE A 145 -9.67 6.34 5.95
C PHE A 145 -9.78 4.87 6.38
N PHE A 146 -10.02 4.60 7.66
CA PHE A 146 -10.27 3.24 8.14
C PHE A 146 -11.51 2.64 7.48
N LEU A 147 -12.61 3.39 7.42
CA LEU A 147 -13.85 2.94 6.80
C LEU A 147 -13.63 2.52 5.33
N TYR A 148 -13.00 3.39 4.53
CA TYR A 148 -12.73 3.08 3.13
C TYR A 148 -11.80 1.87 2.99
N ASN A 149 -10.64 1.90 3.64
CA ASN A 149 -9.63 0.85 3.48
C ASN A 149 -10.12 -0.51 3.96
N PHE A 150 -10.87 -0.55 5.06
CA PHE A 150 -11.46 -1.79 5.57
C PHE A 150 -12.52 -2.34 4.61
N CYS A 151 -13.52 -1.55 4.23
CA CYS A 151 -14.57 -2.01 3.31
C CYS A 151 -13.99 -2.42 1.95
N ALA A 152 -13.04 -1.65 1.43
CA ALA A 152 -12.33 -1.98 0.19
C ALA A 152 -11.52 -3.28 0.32
N GLY A 153 -10.86 -3.50 1.46
CA GLY A 153 -10.15 -4.73 1.78
C GLY A 153 -11.06 -5.95 1.79
N ILE A 154 -12.20 -5.86 2.49
CA ILE A 154 -13.21 -6.94 2.54
C ILE A 154 -13.77 -7.25 1.14
N LEU A 155 -14.13 -6.22 0.35
CA LEU A 155 -14.63 -6.43 -1.02
C LEU A 155 -13.57 -7.13 -1.90
N ARG A 156 -12.30 -6.70 -1.81
CA ARG A 156 -11.20 -7.37 -2.51
C ARG A 156 -11.03 -8.82 -2.07
N SER A 157 -11.17 -9.12 -0.78
CA SER A 157 -11.11 -10.50 -0.24
C SER A 157 -12.16 -11.42 -0.85
N LEU A 158 -13.33 -10.88 -1.19
CA LEU A 158 -14.40 -11.59 -1.90
C LEU A 158 -14.20 -11.62 -3.44
N GLY A 159 -13.08 -11.11 -3.94
CA GLY A 159 -12.75 -11.04 -5.36
C GLY A 159 -13.39 -9.87 -6.12
N ASP A 160 -13.99 -8.90 -5.43
CA ASP A 160 -14.49 -7.67 -6.04
C ASP A 160 -13.43 -6.57 -5.99
N SER A 161 -12.61 -6.49 -7.02
CA SER A 161 -11.63 -5.41 -7.19
C SER A 161 -12.19 -4.16 -7.86
N ARG A 162 -13.38 -4.25 -8.49
CA ARG A 162 -13.96 -3.15 -9.27
C ARG A 162 -14.67 -2.12 -8.41
N THR A 163 -15.48 -2.58 -7.45
CA THR A 163 -16.27 -1.67 -6.59
C THR A 163 -15.41 -0.66 -5.84
N PRO A 164 -14.32 -1.05 -5.15
CA PRO A 164 -13.45 -0.09 -4.49
C PRO A 164 -12.86 0.96 -5.44
N VAL A 165 -12.48 0.54 -6.66
CA VAL A 165 -11.91 1.44 -7.66
C VAL A 165 -12.96 2.44 -8.18
N ILE A 166 -14.18 1.98 -8.45
CA ILE A 166 -15.26 2.88 -8.89
C ILE A 166 -15.51 3.96 -7.84
N TRP A 167 -15.64 3.58 -6.56
CA TRP A 167 -15.84 4.56 -5.49
C TRP A 167 -14.64 5.45 -5.26
N LEU A 168 -13.42 4.98 -5.48
CA LEU A 168 -12.22 5.80 -5.46
C LEU A 168 -12.23 6.85 -6.57
N ILE A 169 -12.60 6.48 -7.79
CA ILE A 169 -12.73 7.44 -8.91
C ILE A 169 -13.81 8.48 -8.61
N VAL A 170 -15.01 8.04 -8.16
CA VAL A 170 -16.09 8.96 -7.79
C VAL A 170 -15.65 9.92 -6.69
N SER A 171 -15.02 9.41 -5.64
CA SER A 171 -14.55 10.24 -4.53
C SER A 171 -13.45 11.21 -4.95
N SER A 172 -12.55 10.82 -5.87
CA SER A 172 -11.52 11.71 -6.39
C SER A 172 -12.10 12.87 -7.19
N LEU A 173 -13.13 12.62 -8.00
CA LEU A 173 -13.84 13.68 -8.71
C LEU A 173 -14.58 14.64 -7.76
N VAL A 174 -15.22 14.06 -6.73
CA VAL A 174 -15.90 14.86 -5.68
C VAL A 174 -14.89 15.67 -4.87
N ASN A 175 -13.73 15.08 -4.55
CA ASN A 175 -12.67 15.81 -3.86
C ASN A 175 -12.21 17.04 -4.65
N ILE A 176 -11.90 16.89 -5.94
CA ILE A 176 -11.51 18.02 -6.81
C ILE A 176 -12.59 19.12 -6.79
N ALA A 177 -13.87 18.74 -6.87
CA ALA A 177 -14.97 19.69 -6.80
C ALA A 177 -15.05 20.39 -5.43
N LEU A 178 -14.84 19.63 -4.34
CA LEU A 178 -14.83 20.19 -2.98
C LEU A 178 -13.60 21.08 -2.73
N ASP A 179 -12.42 20.74 -3.27
CA ASP A 179 -11.22 21.59 -3.19
C ASP A 179 -11.50 22.95 -3.81
N VAL A 180 -12.05 22.98 -5.03
CA VAL A 180 -12.43 24.21 -5.71
C VAL A 180 -13.46 24.99 -4.88
N LEU A 181 -14.49 24.32 -4.36
CA LEU A 181 -15.54 24.94 -3.56
C LEU A 181 -15.00 25.52 -2.24
N PHE A 182 -14.23 24.73 -1.49
CA PHE A 182 -13.76 25.14 -0.16
C PHE A 182 -12.64 26.17 -0.24
N ILE A 183 -11.76 26.08 -1.22
CA ILE A 183 -10.62 27.00 -1.37
C ILE A 183 -11.08 28.31 -2.04
N LEU A 184 -11.79 28.23 -3.18
CA LEU A 184 -12.11 29.42 -3.97
C LEU A 184 -13.37 30.13 -3.50
N THR A 185 -14.42 29.41 -3.05
CA THR A 185 -15.69 29.98 -2.67
C THR A 185 -15.77 30.31 -1.18
N PHE A 186 -15.34 29.35 -0.33
CA PHE A 186 -15.40 29.54 1.13
C PHE A 186 -14.10 30.08 1.73
N HIS A 187 -13.02 30.19 0.95
CA HIS A 187 -11.71 30.72 1.38
C HIS A 187 -11.13 30.03 2.63
N LEU A 188 -11.29 28.68 2.72
CA LEU A 188 -10.89 27.91 3.89
C LEU A 188 -9.39 27.55 3.91
N ASP A 189 -8.58 28.10 2.99
CA ASP A 189 -7.14 27.85 2.88
C ASP A 189 -6.83 26.33 2.85
N VAL A 190 -5.71 25.88 3.41
CA VAL A 190 -5.29 24.45 3.45
C VAL A 190 -6.23 23.57 4.27
N PHE A 191 -6.97 24.14 5.23
CA PHE A 191 -8.03 23.42 5.95
C PHE A 191 -9.09 22.89 4.99
N GLY A 192 -9.49 23.70 3.99
CA GLY A 192 -10.45 23.30 2.97
C GLY A 192 -9.99 22.08 2.17
N ALA A 193 -8.72 22.06 1.74
CA ALA A 193 -8.14 20.91 1.03
C ALA A 193 -8.13 19.63 1.90
N ALA A 194 -7.72 19.74 3.16
CA ALA A 194 -7.74 18.61 4.08
C ALA A 194 -9.18 18.09 4.31
N LEU A 195 -10.14 19.00 4.51
CA LEU A 195 -11.55 18.65 4.71
C LEU A 195 -12.15 17.98 3.47
N ALA A 196 -11.86 18.48 2.28
CA ALA A 196 -12.28 17.86 1.02
C ALA A 196 -11.77 16.42 0.90
N THR A 197 -10.49 16.19 1.25
CA THR A 197 -9.88 14.85 1.25
C THR A 197 -10.60 13.92 2.23
N VAL A 198 -10.87 14.36 3.46
CA VAL A 198 -11.58 13.56 4.47
C VAL A 198 -12.99 13.20 4.02
N LEU A 199 -13.74 14.19 3.48
CA LEU A 199 -15.11 13.97 2.99
C LEU A 199 -15.14 13.02 1.78
N ALA A 200 -14.18 13.14 0.87
CA ALA A 200 -14.03 12.24 -0.27
C ALA A 200 -13.75 10.78 0.20
N GLN A 201 -12.89 10.60 1.19
CA GLN A 201 -12.62 9.27 1.77
C GLN A 201 -13.85 8.71 2.49
N ALA A 202 -14.60 9.55 3.21
CA ALA A 202 -15.85 9.14 3.84
C ALA A 202 -16.89 8.70 2.80
N LEU A 203 -17.00 9.42 1.68
CA LEU A 203 -17.88 9.05 0.57
C LEU A 203 -17.48 7.71 -0.05
N ALA A 204 -16.21 7.52 -0.32
CA ALA A 204 -15.69 6.25 -0.86
C ALA A 204 -15.95 5.08 0.11
N GLY A 205 -15.72 5.30 1.41
CA GLY A 205 -15.98 4.32 2.45
C GLY A 205 -17.47 3.98 2.57
N ALA A 206 -18.34 5.01 2.59
CA ALA A 206 -19.79 4.82 2.62
C ALA A 206 -20.30 4.07 1.39
N GLY A 207 -19.79 4.38 0.21
CA GLY A 207 -20.16 3.70 -1.02
C GLY A 207 -19.74 2.22 -1.01
N CYS A 208 -18.52 1.91 -0.56
CA CYS A 208 -18.07 0.53 -0.37
C CYS A 208 -18.91 -0.21 0.68
N LEU A 209 -19.24 0.45 1.81
CA LEU A 209 -20.08 -0.12 2.86
C LEU A 209 -21.48 -0.44 2.35
N VAL A 210 -22.14 0.49 1.65
CA VAL A 210 -23.46 0.26 1.05
C VAL A 210 -23.43 -0.93 0.10
N ARG A 211 -22.40 -1.01 -0.74
CA ARG A 211 -22.21 -2.14 -1.65
C ARG A 211 -21.99 -3.45 -0.89
N MET A 212 -21.22 -3.42 0.18
CA MET A 212 -20.93 -4.58 1.03
C MET A 212 -22.22 -5.11 1.67
N VAL A 213 -23.01 -4.23 2.28
CA VAL A 213 -24.25 -4.62 2.99
C VAL A 213 -25.37 -5.07 2.03
N ARG A 214 -25.57 -4.34 0.92
CA ARG A 214 -26.66 -4.62 -0.02
C ARG A 214 -26.31 -5.65 -1.07
N GLY A 215 -25.05 -5.73 -1.48
CA GLY A 215 -24.61 -6.52 -2.63
C GLY A 215 -24.12 -7.92 -2.28
N TYR A 216 -23.81 -8.20 -1.02
CA TYR A 216 -23.19 -9.47 -0.61
C TYR A 216 -23.92 -10.11 0.57
N PRO A 217 -24.93 -10.98 0.29
CA PRO A 217 -25.66 -11.71 1.36
C PRO A 217 -24.75 -12.52 2.30
N ILE A 218 -23.60 -12.99 1.78
CA ILE A 218 -22.58 -13.72 2.54
C ILE A 218 -22.01 -12.92 3.73
N LEU A 219 -22.06 -11.58 3.67
CA LEU A 219 -21.57 -10.67 4.72
C LEU A 219 -22.68 -10.24 5.69
N ARG A 220 -23.92 -10.72 5.53
CA ARG A 220 -24.98 -10.39 6.48
C ARG A 220 -24.69 -11.04 7.81
N THR A 221 -24.30 -10.20 8.77
CA THR A 221 -23.96 -10.61 10.13
C THR A 221 -25.22 -10.82 10.97
N GLU A 222 -25.18 -11.81 11.83
CA GLU A 222 -26.16 -12.09 12.88
C GLU A 222 -25.64 -11.54 14.23
N ALA A 223 -26.51 -11.40 15.22
CA ALA A 223 -26.11 -10.87 16.54
C ALA A 223 -24.96 -11.68 17.19
N GLU A 224 -24.91 -12.99 16.91
CA GLU A 224 -23.85 -13.86 17.40
C GLU A 224 -22.48 -13.58 16.78
N ASP A 225 -22.42 -13.08 15.55
CA ASP A 225 -21.17 -12.79 14.86
C ASP A 225 -20.45 -11.58 15.48
N TRP A 226 -21.17 -10.71 16.22
CA TRP A 226 -20.64 -9.52 16.88
C TRP A 226 -20.09 -9.79 18.30
N ARG A 227 -20.13 -11.06 18.76
CA ARG A 227 -19.58 -11.42 20.05
C ARG A 227 -18.07 -11.15 20.10
N TRP A 228 -17.64 -10.57 21.23
CA TRP A 228 -16.23 -10.28 21.48
C TRP A 228 -15.44 -11.58 21.62
N ASP A 229 -14.50 -11.82 20.71
CA ASP A 229 -13.63 -13.00 20.71
C ASP A 229 -12.14 -12.55 20.70
N ARG A 230 -11.50 -12.66 21.86
CA ARG A 230 -10.10 -12.25 22.04
C ARG A 230 -9.15 -13.01 21.12
N ARG A 231 -9.39 -14.27 20.87
CA ARG A 231 -8.53 -15.11 20.04
C ARG A 231 -8.56 -14.61 18.59
N ARG A 232 -9.74 -14.41 18.03
CA ARG A 232 -9.95 -13.94 16.66
C ARG A 232 -9.41 -12.53 16.47
N MET A 233 -9.65 -11.66 17.44
CA MET A 233 -9.07 -10.31 17.43
C MET A 233 -7.53 -10.37 17.47
N GLY A 234 -6.95 -11.26 18.26
CA GLY A 234 -5.51 -11.49 18.28
C GLY A 234 -4.96 -11.98 16.94
N GLU A 235 -5.66 -12.90 16.27
CA GLU A 235 -5.30 -13.38 14.94
C GLU A 235 -5.35 -12.26 13.89
N LEU A 236 -6.37 -11.41 13.92
CA LEU A 236 -6.48 -10.23 13.05
C LEU A 236 -5.35 -9.22 13.34
N CYS A 237 -5.08 -8.91 14.61
CA CYS A 237 -3.98 -8.02 15.00
C CYS A 237 -2.63 -8.56 14.55
N LEU A 238 -2.39 -9.88 14.66
CA LEU A 238 -1.16 -10.53 14.20
C LEU A 238 -0.95 -10.38 12.68
N MET A 239 -2.03 -10.23 11.91
CA MET A 239 -1.96 -9.95 10.47
C MET A 239 -1.88 -8.45 10.19
N GLY A 240 -2.72 -7.65 10.82
CA GLY A 240 -2.89 -6.23 10.51
C GLY A 240 -1.76 -5.35 11.03
N LEU A 241 -1.39 -5.46 12.31
CA LEU A 241 -0.37 -4.58 12.89
C LEU A 241 0.99 -4.68 12.20
N PRO A 242 1.52 -5.89 11.88
CA PRO A 242 2.76 -5.99 11.12
C PRO A 242 2.66 -5.35 9.72
N MET A 243 1.53 -5.51 9.02
CA MET A 243 1.34 -4.86 7.72
C MET A 243 1.27 -3.33 7.83
N GLY A 244 0.61 -2.80 8.86
CA GLY A 244 0.63 -1.37 9.15
C GLY A 244 2.04 -0.85 9.43
N LEU A 245 2.78 -1.53 10.31
CA LEU A 245 4.17 -1.20 10.64
C LEU A 245 5.10 -1.26 9.42
N GLN A 246 4.87 -2.16 8.49
CA GLN A 246 5.64 -2.24 7.25
C GLN A 246 5.58 -0.92 6.46
N TYR A 247 4.40 -0.30 6.31
CA TYR A 247 4.26 1.00 5.64
C TYR A 247 5.02 2.09 6.40
N SER A 248 4.94 2.09 7.73
CA SER A 248 5.66 3.04 8.57
C SER A 248 7.18 2.87 8.45
N ILE A 249 7.68 1.64 8.44
CA ILE A 249 9.11 1.32 8.25
C ILE A 249 9.58 1.80 6.88
N THR A 250 8.78 1.58 5.84
CA THR A 250 9.10 2.06 4.48
C THR A 250 9.16 3.59 4.43
N ALA A 251 8.24 4.29 5.12
CA ALA A 251 8.24 5.75 5.24
C ALA A 251 9.53 6.25 5.90
N VAL A 252 9.93 5.66 7.02
CA VAL A 252 11.19 6.01 7.71
C VAL A 252 12.39 5.82 6.80
N GLY A 253 12.47 4.68 6.10
CA GLY A 253 13.55 4.42 5.14
C GLY A 253 13.62 5.46 4.01
N SER A 254 12.49 5.94 3.53
CA SER A 254 12.42 6.99 2.50
C SER A 254 12.90 8.35 3.04
N VAL A 255 12.53 8.69 4.28
CA VAL A 255 13.00 9.92 4.94
C VAL A 255 14.54 9.91 5.12
N MET A 256 15.12 8.76 5.50
CA MET A 256 16.59 8.65 5.66
C MET A 256 17.33 8.95 4.36
N ILE A 257 16.84 8.41 3.23
CA ILE A 257 17.44 8.70 1.92
C ILE A 257 17.23 10.16 1.53
N GLN A 258 16.02 10.69 1.76
CA GLN A 258 15.74 12.10 1.47
C GLN A 258 16.66 13.02 2.24
N THR A 259 16.92 12.73 3.52
CA THR A 259 17.88 13.49 4.35
C THR A 259 19.29 13.43 3.78
N ALA A 260 19.74 12.26 3.34
CA ALA A 260 21.05 12.11 2.72
C ALA A 260 21.17 12.89 1.39
N VAL A 261 20.11 12.86 0.55
CA VAL A 261 20.05 13.63 -0.70
C VAL A 261 20.01 15.14 -0.43
N ASN A 262 19.29 15.57 0.61
CA ASN A 262 19.26 16.99 1.03
C ASN A 262 20.66 17.51 1.35
N GLY A 263 21.53 16.68 1.93
CA GLY A 263 22.92 17.01 2.21
C GLY A 263 23.79 17.23 0.96
N LEU A 264 23.37 16.75 -0.21
CA LEU A 264 24.07 16.97 -1.49
C LEU A 264 23.75 18.34 -2.13
N GLY A 265 22.66 18.99 -1.70
CA GLY A 265 22.23 20.29 -2.19
C GLY A 265 21.00 20.25 -3.09
N THR A 266 20.43 21.45 -3.36
CA THR A 266 19.13 21.66 -4.01
C THR A 266 19.02 21.06 -5.42
N VAL A 267 20.13 21.08 -6.18
CA VAL A 267 20.20 20.49 -7.53
C VAL A 267 19.84 19.01 -7.51
N TYR A 268 20.40 18.25 -6.58
CA TYR A 268 20.12 16.82 -6.43
C TYR A 268 18.73 16.56 -5.88
N VAL A 269 18.28 17.35 -4.92
CA VAL A 269 16.92 17.24 -4.35
C VAL A 269 15.87 17.43 -5.42
N THR A 270 15.98 18.48 -6.25
CA THR A 270 15.03 18.75 -7.33
C THR A 270 15.05 17.63 -8.37
N SER A 271 16.24 17.15 -8.75
CA SER A 271 16.40 16.06 -9.72
C SER A 271 15.75 14.76 -9.24
N VAL A 272 16.03 14.36 -7.98
CA VAL A 272 15.44 13.17 -7.35
C VAL A 272 13.91 13.30 -7.21
N THR A 273 13.44 14.47 -6.82
CA THR A 273 12.00 14.72 -6.68
C THR A 273 11.26 14.53 -8.00
N ALA A 274 11.77 15.12 -9.10
CA ALA A 274 11.16 14.96 -10.41
C ALA A 274 11.18 13.48 -10.87
N ALA A 275 12.31 12.79 -10.73
CA ALA A 275 12.45 11.37 -11.06
C ALA A 275 11.51 10.49 -10.22
N THR A 276 11.37 10.78 -8.92
CA THR A 276 10.49 10.04 -8.02
C THR A 276 9.02 10.19 -8.41
N LYS A 277 8.58 11.38 -8.85
CA LYS A 277 7.22 11.58 -9.37
C LYS A 277 6.91 10.67 -10.57
N VAL A 278 7.85 10.54 -11.51
CA VAL A 278 7.72 9.60 -12.63
C VAL A 278 7.69 8.15 -12.12
N SER A 279 8.61 7.79 -11.20
CA SER A 279 8.68 6.44 -10.62
C SER A 279 7.39 6.03 -9.91
N MET A 280 6.68 6.94 -9.23
CA MET A 280 5.42 6.64 -8.53
C MET A 280 4.36 6.06 -9.49
N PHE A 281 4.25 6.59 -10.71
CA PHE A 281 3.34 6.04 -11.72
C PHE A 281 3.81 4.69 -12.25
N LEU A 282 5.12 4.54 -12.50
CA LEU A 282 5.71 3.30 -13.00
C LEU A 282 5.69 2.16 -11.95
N CYS A 283 5.62 2.48 -10.66
CA CYS A 283 5.54 1.47 -9.61
C CYS A 283 4.11 0.95 -9.34
N CYS A 284 3.06 1.67 -9.76
CA CYS A 284 1.67 1.27 -9.54
C CYS A 284 1.35 -0.17 -9.97
N PRO A 285 1.86 -0.70 -11.11
CA PRO A 285 1.61 -2.11 -11.47
C PRO A 285 2.21 -3.10 -10.49
N PHE A 286 3.37 -2.82 -9.89
CA PHE A 286 3.98 -3.70 -8.88
C PHE A 286 3.14 -3.74 -7.61
N ASP A 287 2.59 -2.61 -7.17
CA ASP A 287 1.68 -2.52 -6.01
C ASP A 287 0.36 -3.27 -6.28
N ALA A 288 -0.16 -3.15 -7.51
CA ALA A 288 -1.35 -3.89 -7.96
C ALA A 288 -1.10 -5.41 -8.00
N MET A 289 0.07 -5.85 -8.47
CA MET A 289 0.49 -7.25 -8.43
C MET A 289 0.58 -7.75 -6.99
N GLY A 290 1.21 -6.98 -6.10
CA GLY A 290 1.28 -7.30 -4.67
C GLY A 290 -0.09 -7.49 -4.05
N SER A 291 -0.97 -6.47 -4.13
CA SER A 291 -2.32 -6.53 -3.59
C SER A 291 -3.15 -7.72 -4.16
N THR A 292 -2.95 -8.02 -5.44
CA THR A 292 -3.57 -9.19 -6.09
C THR A 292 -3.07 -10.49 -5.48
N MET A 293 -1.76 -10.60 -5.22
CA MET A 293 -1.16 -11.81 -4.67
C MET A 293 -1.56 -12.06 -3.23
N ALA A 294 -1.80 -11.01 -2.42
CA ALA A 294 -2.36 -11.17 -1.08
C ALA A 294 -3.74 -11.84 -1.11
N THR A 295 -4.63 -11.35 -1.97
CA THR A 295 -5.98 -11.92 -2.12
C THR A 295 -5.95 -13.33 -2.74
N TYR A 296 -5.16 -13.50 -3.80
CA TYR A 296 -5.00 -14.80 -4.47
C TYR A 296 -4.42 -15.85 -3.51
N GLY A 297 -3.37 -15.50 -2.79
CA GLY A 297 -2.73 -16.35 -1.77
C GLY A 297 -3.72 -16.73 -0.68
N GLY A 298 -4.41 -15.75 -0.09
CA GLY A 298 -5.38 -15.98 0.96
C GLY A 298 -6.51 -16.93 0.55
N GLN A 299 -7.15 -16.70 -0.60
CA GLN A 299 -8.22 -17.58 -1.09
C GLN A 299 -7.73 -19.01 -1.39
N ASN A 300 -6.55 -19.17 -1.99
CA ASN A 300 -6.02 -20.51 -2.32
C ASN A 300 -5.53 -21.27 -1.07
N VAL A 301 -4.98 -20.57 -0.07
CA VAL A 301 -4.66 -21.15 1.25
C VAL A 301 -5.93 -21.65 1.93
N GLY A 302 -6.97 -20.81 2.00
CA GLY A 302 -8.25 -21.21 2.59
C GLY A 302 -8.88 -22.40 1.88
N ALA A 303 -8.77 -22.47 0.56
CA ALA A 303 -9.27 -23.60 -0.25
C ALA A 303 -8.39 -24.87 -0.16
N GLY A 304 -7.24 -24.83 0.52
CA GLY A 304 -6.30 -25.96 0.59
C GLY A 304 -5.62 -26.26 -0.74
N ARG A 305 -5.57 -25.29 -1.68
CA ARG A 305 -5.03 -25.50 -3.03
C ARG A 305 -3.57 -25.03 -3.13
N TRP A 306 -2.69 -25.77 -2.51
CA TRP A 306 -1.29 -25.41 -2.32
C TRP A 306 -0.51 -25.26 -3.64
N GLU A 307 -0.72 -26.16 -4.61
CA GLU A 307 -0.06 -26.11 -5.92
C GLU A 307 -0.34 -24.79 -6.66
N ARG A 308 -1.53 -24.22 -6.44
CA ARG A 308 -1.92 -22.97 -7.08
C ARG A 308 -1.12 -21.78 -6.56
N LEU A 309 -0.58 -21.84 -5.35
CA LEU A 309 0.31 -20.79 -4.82
C LEU A 309 1.56 -20.66 -5.71
N HIS A 310 2.20 -21.78 -6.06
CA HIS A 310 3.35 -21.75 -6.98
C HIS A 310 2.96 -21.33 -8.40
N GLN A 311 1.84 -21.83 -8.91
CA GLN A 311 1.36 -21.46 -10.24
C GLN A 311 1.04 -19.97 -10.33
N GLY A 312 0.37 -19.42 -9.31
CA GLY A 312 0.07 -17.99 -9.22
C GLY A 312 1.33 -17.14 -9.08
N LEU A 313 2.26 -17.57 -8.22
CA LEU A 313 3.55 -16.90 -8.04
C LEU A 313 4.32 -16.83 -9.37
N ARG A 314 4.51 -17.97 -10.06
CA ARG A 314 5.17 -18.00 -11.35
C ARG A 314 4.50 -17.10 -12.38
N SER A 315 3.16 -17.14 -12.47
CA SER A 315 2.40 -16.30 -13.39
C SER A 315 2.59 -14.81 -13.09
N CYS A 316 2.54 -14.42 -11.80
CA CYS A 316 2.69 -13.01 -11.43
C CYS A 316 4.14 -12.53 -11.59
N VAL A 317 5.14 -13.37 -11.29
CA VAL A 317 6.57 -13.07 -11.52
C VAL A 317 6.85 -12.89 -13.00
N SER A 318 6.27 -13.72 -13.88
CA SER A 318 6.41 -13.56 -15.33
C SER A 318 5.81 -12.22 -15.81
N LEU A 319 4.66 -11.81 -15.27
CA LEU A 319 4.08 -10.49 -15.54
C LEU A 319 4.97 -9.36 -15.03
N GLY A 320 5.53 -9.50 -13.83
CA GLY A 320 6.46 -8.53 -13.24
C GLY A 320 7.73 -8.37 -14.09
N ALA A 321 8.31 -9.48 -14.55
CA ALA A 321 9.48 -9.46 -15.44
C ALA A 321 9.17 -8.78 -16.78
N ALA A 322 8.04 -9.14 -17.41
CA ALA A 322 7.62 -8.53 -18.67
C ALA A 322 7.38 -7.02 -18.53
N TYR A 323 6.70 -6.61 -17.45
CA TYR A 323 6.45 -5.19 -17.19
C TYR A 323 7.74 -4.43 -16.85
N SER A 324 8.67 -5.01 -16.09
CA SER A 324 9.97 -4.39 -15.78
C SER A 324 10.78 -4.15 -17.04
N ALA A 325 10.82 -5.12 -17.95
CA ALA A 325 11.48 -4.96 -19.25
C ALA A 325 10.78 -3.89 -20.12
N LEU A 326 9.44 -3.89 -20.16
CA LEU A 326 8.66 -2.89 -20.90
C LEU A 326 8.91 -1.48 -20.34
N SER A 327 8.91 -1.31 -19.01
CA SER A 327 9.15 -0.03 -18.36
C SER A 327 10.54 0.50 -18.65
N LEU A 328 11.55 -0.36 -18.59
CA LEU A 328 12.92 0.01 -18.93
C LEU A 328 13.03 0.42 -20.40
N GLY A 329 12.44 -0.36 -21.32
CA GLY A 329 12.39 -0.04 -22.75
C GLY A 329 11.66 1.28 -23.04
N ALA A 330 10.53 1.53 -22.38
CA ALA A 330 9.78 2.78 -22.51
C ALA A 330 10.60 3.99 -22.00
N LEU A 331 11.33 3.84 -20.90
CA LEU A 331 12.18 4.90 -20.36
C LEU A 331 13.37 5.24 -21.26
N LEU A 332 13.87 4.31 -22.07
CA LEU A 332 14.93 4.63 -23.05
C LEU A 332 14.50 5.73 -24.03
N VAL A 333 13.20 5.82 -24.32
CA VAL A 333 12.65 6.79 -25.27
C VAL A 333 11.92 7.94 -24.57
N LEU A 334 11.21 7.66 -23.48
CA LEU A 334 10.27 8.59 -22.85
C LEU A 334 10.78 9.24 -21.56
N ALA A 335 11.98 8.90 -21.07
CA ALA A 335 12.47 9.42 -19.78
C ALA A 335 12.51 10.96 -19.77
N ASP A 336 13.12 11.57 -20.79
CA ASP A 336 13.30 13.01 -20.85
C ASP A 336 11.95 13.77 -20.88
N PRO A 337 10.99 13.45 -21.78
CA PRO A 337 9.69 14.12 -21.76
C PRO A 337 8.90 13.86 -20.48
N LEU A 338 9.00 12.66 -19.88
CA LEU A 338 8.32 12.37 -18.61
C LEU A 338 8.89 13.15 -17.43
N ILE A 339 10.21 13.29 -17.33
CA ILE A 339 10.86 14.08 -16.29
C ILE A 339 10.53 15.57 -16.47
N MET A 340 10.54 16.07 -17.71
CA MET A 340 10.22 17.47 -18.01
C MET A 340 8.78 17.87 -17.68
N LEU A 341 7.85 16.92 -17.51
CA LEU A 341 6.51 17.22 -16.96
C LEU A 341 6.55 17.74 -15.51
N PHE A 342 7.63 17.45 -14.78
CA PHE A 342 7.78 17.76 -13.36
C PHE A 342 8.97 18.73 -13.10
N LEU A 343 9.67 19.16 -14.15
CA LEU A 343 10.72 20.19 -14.08
C LEU A 343 10.24 21.46 -14.79
N ASP A 344 10.58 22.62 -14.22
CA ASP A 344 10.35 23.89 -14.89
C ASP A 344 11.24 24.04 -16.13
N ALA A 345 10.79 24.78 -17.13
CA ALA A 345 11.51 24.97 -18.40
C ALA A 345 12.94 25.52 -18.24
N GLY A 346 13.20 26.29 -17.17
CA GLY A 346 14.54 26.80 -16.83
C GLY A 346 15.47 25.77 -16.15
N SER A 347 14.96 24.60 -15.80
CA SER A 347 15.67 23.56 -15.02
C SER A 347 16.17 22.39 -15.89
N ALA A 348 16.26 22.57 -17.20
CA ALA A 348 16.73 21.52 -18.14
C ALA A 348 18.13 20.98 -17.82
N SER A 349 19.00 21.77 -17.17
CA SER A 349 20.32 21.36 -16.69
C SER A 349 20.27 20.24 -15.63
N LEU A 350 19.12 20.02 -14.97
CA LEU A 350 18.92 18.99 -13.95
C LEU A 350 18.52 17.62 -14.56
N LEU A 351 18.16 17.61 -15.84
CA LEU A 351 17.69 16.43 -16.56
C LEU A 351 18.66 15.23 -16.50
N PRO A 352 19.99 15.41 -16.68
CA PRO A 352 20.93 14.29 -16.61
C PRO A 352 20.92 13.56 -15.25
N LEU A 353 20.85 14.32 -14.15
CA LEU A 353 20.83 13.75 -12.81
C LEU A 353 19.49 13.03 -12.52
N ALA A 354 18.38 13.64 -12.90
CA ALA A 354 17.05 13.01 -12.76
C ALA A 354 16.95 11.72 -13.61
N ARG A 355 17.50 11.77 -14.82
CA ARG A 355 17.60 10.60 -15.71
C ARG A 355 18.48 9.51 -15.10
N GLN A 356 19.65 9.84 -14.57
CA GLN A 356 20.52 8.88 -13.90
C GLN A 356 19.80 8.17 -12.76
N TYR A 357 19.14 8.92 -11.87
CA TYR A 357 18.37 8.35 -10.76
C TYR A 357 17.27 7.43 -11.24
N LEU A 358 16.47 7.87 -12.23
CA LEU A 358 15.35 7.11 -12.78
C LEU A 358 15.81 5.81 -13.45
N PHE A 359 16.89 5.87 -14.26
CA PHE A 359 17.42 4.70 -14.95
C PHE A 359 18.03 3.67 -14.00
N VAL A 360 18.82 4.12 -13.01
CA VAL A 360 19.37 3.21 -12.00
C VAL A 360 18.26 2.46 -11.27
N ASN A 361 17.19 3.15 -10.86
CA ASN A 361 16.06 2.49 -10.22
C ASN A 361 15.30 1.56 -11.19
N ALA A 362 15.08 1.98 -12.43
CA ALA A 362 14.36 1.19 -13.44
C ALA A 362 15.07 -0.12 -13.80
N LEU A 363 16.39 -0.14 -13.80
CA LEU A 363 17.20 -1.35 -14.02
C LEU A 363 16.92 -2.42 -12.96
N PHE A 364 16.49 -2.02 -11.76
CA PHE A 364 16.16 -2.90 -10.64
C PHE A 364 14.65 -3.03 -10.38
N TYR A 365 13.80 -2.69 -11.35
CA TYR A 365 12.35 -2.86 -11.22
C TYR A 365 11.93 -4.34 -11.13
N PHE A 366 12.71 -5.27 -11.67
CA PHE A 366 12.42 -6.69 -11.49
C PHE A 366 12.61 -7.16 -10.04
N PRO A 367 13.69 -6.85 -9.32
CA PRO A 367 13.75 -7.01 -7.85
C PRO A 367 12.57 -6.35 -7.12
N LEU A 368 12.19 -5.11 -7.46
CA LEU A 368 11.02 -4.45 -6.86
C LEU A 368 9.73 -5.26 -7.09
N ALA A 369 9.55 -5.82 -8.30
CA ALA A 369 8.41 -6.69 -8.61
C ALA A 369 8.41 -7.93 -7.71
N LEU A 370 9.57 -8.58 -7.53
CA LEU A 370 9.72 -9.76 -6.66
C LEU A 370 9.38 -9.41 -5.21
N VAL A 371 9.94 -8.31 -4.69
CA VAL A 371 9.62 -7.83 -3.33
C VAL A 371 8.11 -7.71 -3.14
N ASN A 372 7.40 -7.02 -4.03
CA ASN A 372 5.96 -6.84 -3.89
C ASN A 372 5.20 -8.17 -4.03
N ILE A 373 5.49 -8.94 -5.07
CA ILE A 373 4.77 -10.20 -5.36
C ILE A 373 4.96 -11.21 -4.23
N VAL A 374 6.21 -11.46 -3.81
CA VAL A 374 6.53 -12.49 -2.81
C VAL A 374 6.10 -12.09 -1.41
N ARG A 375 6.34 -10.82 -1.04
CA ARG A 375 5.92 -10.27 0.26
C ARG A 375 4.43 -10.42 0.48
N PHE A 376 3.62 -9.93 -0.44
CA PHE A 376 2.18 -9.98 -0.34
C PHE A 376 1.63 -11.41 -0.47
N MET A 377 2.33 -12.31 -1.20
CA MET A 377 2.00 -13.74 -1.19
C MET A 377 2.22 -14.34 0.21
N ILE A 378 3.34 -14.07 0.87
CA ILE A 378 3.64 -14.53 2.24
C ILE A 378 2.57 -13.99 3.21
N GLN A 379 2.18 -12.73 3.07
CA GLN A 379 1.08 -12.14 3.86
C GLN A 379 -0.23 -12.87 3.59
N GLY A 380 -0.61 -13.11 2.33
CA GLY A 380 -1.79 -13.88 1.96
C GLY A 380 -1.78 -15.31 2.51
N MET A 381 -0.61 -15.90 2.65
CA MET A 381 -0.42 -17.21 3.30
C MET A 381 -0.62 -17.16 4.83
N GLY A 382 -0.74 -15.98 5.44
CA GLY A 382 -0.96 -15.80 6.88
C GLY A 382 0.31 -15.55 7.69
N PHE A 383 1.44 -15.21 7.07
CA PHE A 383 2.73 -14.98 7.73
C PHE A 383 3.15 -13.50 7.68
N SER A 384 2.23 -12.57 7.98
CA SER A 384 2.50 -11.12 7.93
C SER A 384 3.71 -10.67 8.76
N PRO A 385 3.96 -11.17 9.99
CA PRO A 385 5.14 -10.77 10.74
C PRO A 385 6.46 -11.08 10.01
N LEU A 386 6.53 -12.22 9.33
CA LEU A 386 7.72 -12.60 8.57
C LEU A 386 7.93 -11.68 7.36
N ALA A 387 6.84 -11.33 6.67
CA ALA A 387 6.89 -10.38 5.56
C ALA A 387 7.32 -8.97 6.00
N THR A 388 6.91 -8.54 7.21
CA THR A 388 7.31 -7.25 7.78
C THR A 388 8.81 -7.19 8.10
N LEU A 389 9.42 -8.30 8.50
CA LEU A 389 10.87 -8.37 8.75
C LEU A 389 11.69 -8.01 7.49
N ALA A 390 11.20 -8.36 6.30
CA ALA A 390 11.82 -7.90 5.05
C ALA A 390 11.83 -6.37 4.93
N GLY A 391 10.79 -5.68 5.41
CA GLY A 391 10.76 -4.21 5.47
C GLY A 391 11.83 -3.63 6.40
N VAL A 392 12.12 -4.29 7.52
CA VAL A 392 13.22 -3.89 8.42
C VAL A 392 14.58 -4.03 7.71
N LEU A 393 14.78 -5.10 6.96
CA LEU A 393 16.00 -5.30 6.17
C LEU A 393 16.15 -4.26 5.05
N GLU A 394 15.05 -3.91 4.38
CA GLU A 394 15.03 -2.79 3.42
C GLU A 394 15.46 -1.48 4.07
N MET A 395 14.89 -1.16 5.23
CA MET A 395 15.23 0.06 5.97
C MET A 395 16.71 0.06 6.36
N ALA A 396 17.23 -1.07 6.86
CA ALA A 396 18.64 -1.19 7.21
C ALA A 396 19.57 -0.99 5.98
N ALA A 397 19.21 -1.55 4.83
CA ALA A 397 19.98 -1.36 3.60
C ALA A 397 19.95 0.11 3.13
N ARG A 398 18.77 0.77 3.20
CA ARG A 398 18.65 2.21 2.89
C ARG A 398 19.47 3.06 3.84
N ALA A 399 19.43 2.77 5.14
CA ALA A 399 20.23 3.46 6.15
C ALA A 399 21.73 3.31 5.86
N GLY A 400 22.20 2.08 5.61
CA GLY A 400 23.59 1.81 5.28
C GLY A 400 24.09 2.62 4.07
N LEU A 401 23.30 2.66 2.99
CA LEU A 401 23.67 3.47 1.82
C LEU A 401 23.52 4.97 2.05
N ALA A 402 22.55 5.41 2.85
CA ALA A 402 22.45 6.82 3.22
C ALA A 402 23.71 7.31 3.96
N PHE A 403 24.32 6.49 4.83
CA PHE A 403 25.61 6.78 5.46
C PHE A 403 26.80 6.83 4.49
N LEU A 404 26.70 6.17 3.33
CA LEU A 404 27.73 6.16 2.30
C LEU A 404 27.60 7.34 1.32
N VAL A 405 26.47 8.05 1.31
CA VAL A 405 26.24 9.20 0.41
C VAL A 405 27.32 10.29 0.56
N PRO A 406 27.79 10.68 1.76
CA PRO A 406 28.85 11.67 1.88
C PRO A 406 30.18 11.24 1.23
N ALA A 407 30.48 9.94 1.18
CA ALA A 407 31.72 9.40 0.62
C ALA A 407 31.63 9.14 -0.89
N PHE A 408 30.49 8.62 -1.38
CA PHE A 408 30.30 8.18 -2.76
C PHE A 408 29.38 9.11 -3.58
N GLY A 409 28.88 10.17 -2.96
CA GLY A 409 28.06 11.17 -3.61
C GLY A 409 26.70 10.67 -4.10
N PHE A 410 26.21 11.30 -5.15
CA PHE A 410 24.87 11.06 -5.72
C PHE A 410 24.66 9.61 -6.20
N THR A 411 25.72 8.95 -6.64
CA THR A 411 25.64 7.54 -7.10
C THR A 411 25.15 6.62 -5.98
N ALA A 412 25.66 6.80 -4.74
CA ALA A 412 25.18 6.02 -3.59
C ALA A 412 23.68 6.24 -3.33
N ALA A 413 23.20 7.48 -3.46
CA ALA A 413 21.78 7.79 -3.33
C ALA A 413 20.91 7.09 -4.41
N CYS A 414 21.41 6.99 -5.65
CA CYS A 414 20.71 6.29 -6.73
C CYS A 414 20.56 4.79 -6.45
N PHE A 415 21.54 4.15 -5.82
CA PHE A 415 21.51 2.71 -5.50
C PHE A 415 20.80 2.37 -4.18
N ALA A 416 20.36 3.34 -3.40
CA ALA A 416 19.77 3.10 -2.08
C ALA A 416 18.49 2.26 -2.14
N SER A 417 17.57 2.54 -3.06
CA SER A 417 16.37 1.73 -3.26
C SER A 417 16.66 0.37 -3.90
N PRO A 418 17.45 0.28 -4.98
CA PRO A 418 17.86 -1.00 -5.54
C PRO A 418 18.48 -1.98 -4.55
N ALA A 419 19.40 -1.53 -3.72
CA ALA A 419 20.04 -2.38 -2.71
C ALA A 419 19.03 -2.85 -1.65
N ALA A 420 18.08 -1.99 -1.26
CA ALA A 420 17.03 -2.36 -0.34
C ALA A 420 16.14 -3.47 -0.93
N TRP A 421 15.79 -3.40 -2.19
CA TRP A 421 14.98 -4.43 -2.87
C TRP A 421 15.74 -5.76 -2.96
N ILE A 422 17.00 -5.73 -3.33
CA ILE A 422 17.83 -6.95 -3.37
C ILE A 422 17.93 -7.58 -1.98
N MET A 423 18.18 -6.78 -0.94
CA MET A 423 18.28 -7.27 0.43
C MET A 423 16.96 -7.91 0.90
N ALA A 424 15.82 -7.30 0.55
CA ALA A 424 14.51 -7.88 0.84
C ALA A 424 14.29 -9.20 0.10
N ASP A 425 14.65 -9.30 -1.18
CA ASP A 425 14.48 -10.51 -1.98
C ASP A 425 15.32 -11.67 -1.46
N LEU A 426 16.56 -11.39 -1.03
CA LEU A 426 17.43 -12.40 -0.40
C LEU A 426 16.80 -13.05 0.84
N PHE A 427 15.95 -12.31 1.55
CA PHE A 427 15.19 -12.81 2.69
C PHE A 427 13.83 -13.41 2.28
N LEU A 428 13.07 -12.74 1.42
CA LEU A 428 11.70 -13.12 1.06
C LEU A 428 11.64 -14.43 0.29
N LEU A 429 12.59 -14.70 -0.61
CA LEU A 429 12.58 -15.92 -1.39
C LEU A 429 12.73 -17.18 -0.52
N PRO A 430 13.72 -17.29 0.37
CA PRO A 430 13.79 -18.42 1.33
C PRO A 430 12.58 -18.43 2.28
N ALA A 431 12.11 -17.28 2.74
CA ALA A 431 10.95 -17.18 3.62
C ALA A 431 9.68 -17.74 2.97
N TYR A 432 9.47 -17.51 1.67
CA TYR A 432 8.35 -18.08 0.93
C TYR A 432 8.38 -19.62 0.95
N PHE A 433 9.52 -20.23 0.69
CA PHE A 433 9.64 -21.69 0.72
C PHE A 433 9.45 -22.25 2.13
N PHE A 434 9.94 -21.55 3.15
CA PHE A 434 9.70 -21.92 4.56
C PHE A 434 8.19 -21.89 4.87
N CYS A 435 7.49 -20.79 4.54
CA CYS A 435 6.05 -20.66 4.76
C CYS A 435 5.27 -21.75 3.99
N TYR A 436 5.64 -22.00 2.75
CA TYR A 436 5.01 -23.01 1.93
C TYR A 436 5.16 -24.43 2.55
N ARG A 437 6.37 -24.80 2.96
CA ARG A 437 6.60 -26.09 3.66
C ARG A 437 5.78 -26.20 4.94
N LYS A 438 5.72 -25.13 5.74
CA LYS A 438 4.94 -25.12 6.98
C LYS A 438 3.43 -25.31 6.76
N LEU A 439 2.89 -24.86 5.62
CA LEU A 439 1.49 -25.06 5.25
C LEU A 439 1.20 -26.46 4.70
N THR A 440 2.16 -27.07 4.02
CA THR A 440 1.98 -28.37 3.36
C THR A 440 2.33 -29.57 4.23
N CYS A 441 3.20 -29.42 5.26
CA CYS A 441 3.56 -30.48 6.20
C CYS A 441 2.48 -30.67 7.29
N PRO A 442 2.09 -31.94 7.60
CA PRO A 442 0.92 -32.26 8.39
C PRO A 442 0.98 -31.96 9.89
N ASP A 443 2.14 -31.65 10.45
CA ASP A 443 2.33 -31.62 11.91
C ASP A 443 1.60 -30.50 12.68
N ARG A 444 1.10 -29.47 12.02
CA ARG A 444 0.15 -28.48 12.58
C ARG A 444 -0.60 -27.73 11.48
N PRO A 445 -1.76 -28.19 11.03
CA PRO A 445 -2.57 -27.40 10.10
C PRO A 445 -3.07 -26.14 10.81
N LEU A 446 -2.79 -24.96 10.26
CA LEU A 446 -3.30 -23.65 10.73
C LEU A 446 -4.83 -23.56 10.59
N PHE A 447 -5.45 -24.43 9.79
CA PHE A 447 -6.89 -24.53 9.59
C PHE A 447 -7.34 -25.99 9.69
N PRO A 448 -8.49 -26.29 10.35
CA PRO A 448 -9.02 -27.66 10.40
C PRO A 448 -9.35 -28.12 8.98
N ARG A 449 -8.71 -29.21 8.54
CA ARG A 449 -9.01 -29.85 7.26
C ARG A 449 -10.45 -30.37 7.29
N LYS A 450 -11.28 -30.00 6.31
CA LYS A 450 -12.43 -30.83 5.94
C LYS A 450 -11.85 -32.16 5.46
N LYS A 451 -12.15 -33.27 6.17
CA LYS A 451 -11.81 -34.62 5.73
C LYS A 451 -12.49 -34.87 4.37
N THR A 452 -11.73 -34.76 3.29
CA THR A 452 -12.10 -35.39 2.03
C THR A 452 -11.72 -36.87 2.15
N MET A 453 -12.72 -37.75 2.07
CA MET A 453 -12.48 -39.19 1.97
C MET A 453 -11.58 -39.46 0.76
N GLY A 454 -10.44 -40.08 0.99
CA GLY A 454 -9.64 -40.77 -0.01
C GLY A 454 -8.45 -40.02 -0.59
N GLU A 455 -7.46 -39.62 0.22
CA GLU A 455 -6.10 -39.41 -0.28
C GLU A 455 -5.08 -39.99 0.71
N ASN A 456 -4.53 -41.15 0.31
CA ASN A 456 -3.33 -41.69 0.93
C ASN A 456 -2.14 -40.77 0.58
N CYS A 457 -1.62 -40.04 1.54
CA CYS A 457 -0.34 -39.34 1.39
C CYS A 457 0.80 -40.35 1.50
N SER A 458 1.37 -40.73 0.38
CA SER A 458 2.69 -41.32 0.34
C SER A 458 3.73 -40.21 0.39
N CYS A 459 4.35 -39.99 1.54
CA CYS A 459 5.57 -39.20 1.65
C CYS A 459 6.75 -40.07 1.18
N ASP A 460 7.16 -39.91 -0.06
CA ASP A 460 8.43 -40.43 -0.50
C ASP A 460 9.57 -39.56 0.05
N HIS A 461 10.35 -40.15 0.93
CA HIS A 461 11.66 -39.66 1.33
C HIS A 461 12.65 -39.93 0.18
N SER A 462 13.10 -38.87 -0.49
CA SER A 462 14.39 -38.95 -1.22
C SER A 462 15.01 -37.56 -1.27
N ALA A 463 16.15 -37.49 -0.56
CA ALA A 463 17.32 -36.61 -0.60
C ALA A 463 17.14 -35.10 -0.88
#